data_b85eee676fe43a10e65e3889d3195f20
#
_entry.id   b85eee676fe43a10e65e3889d3195f20
#
_cell.length_a   1.000
_cell.length_b   1.000
_cell.length_c   1.000
_cell.angle_alpha   90.00
_cell.angle_beta   90.00
_cell.angle_gamma   90.00
#
_symmetry.space_group_name_H-M   'P 1'
#
loop_
_entity.id
_entity.type
_entity.pdbx_description
1 polymer ?
#
loop_
_entity_poly.entity_id
_entity_poly.type
_entity_poly.pdbx_seq_one_letter_code
_entity_poly.pdbx_strand_id
1 'polypeptide(L)'
;MRKIKQISRITVGVLLLAQLPVALAQPQLPTLGDRISGIFSLEEEYRLGRDFLRSVRRSTPTINDPLLNDYVVNFTHNLAVHSDLQDFRLAFILIDSSVLNAFAAPGGIIGVNGGLFLNAGTEGEFASVMAHELAHVSQRHFARSVEDAERRRIPELATLLASVVLMGAGSSAGPAAVMAAQGRSIENQLRFSRQNEAEADRIGLRTMVNAGYDPTDMARLFERLMDISRFTSRPPEFLLSHPVTESRVSDARSRANRYPARQIDNGIEYHLMRARLQVHYEDDKSSAIENFTRAVASSRTDNEQNSNRYGLALAYLANQQFSPAHDELNKLLSGDPNRITYVATRADILIADGQSQAALDYLERHLLINPGNHPLVMARAKALIGLQDYQAAVAVLERHAVSRPEDHDLWYLIAETQGQAGDISKVHQARAEYFILVGDFRSAREQLNYALRIENGVENNVPLVSRLRQRVSDVESLQQRQTEGS
;
A
#
# COMPACT_ATOMS: atom_id res chain seq x y z
N MET A 1 -85.25 54.17 20.65
CA MET A 1 -84.24 55.26 20.93
C MET A 1 -83.00 54.58 21.32
N ARG A 2 -81.83 55.10 20.81
CA ARG A 2 -80.43 54.85 21.06
C ARG A 2 -79.82 53.61 20.31
N LYS A 3 -79.06 54.00 19.29
CA LYS A 3 -78.12 53.22 18.50
C LYS A 3 -76.93 52.86 19.32
N ILE A 4 -76.41 51.62 19.28
CA ILE A 4 -75.14 51.25 19.82
C ILE A 4 -74.23 50.91 18.63
N LYS A 5 -73.11 51.62 18.54
CA LYS A 5 -72.09 51.45 17.54
C LYS A 5 -71.26 50.18 17.84
N GLN A 6 -71.15 49.30 16.88
CA GLN A 6 -70.12 48.24 16.88
C GLN A 6 -68.79 48.85 16.56
N ILE A 7 -67.80 48.62 17.43
CA ILE A 7 -66.37 48.90 17.19
C ILE A 7 -65.71 47.56 16.80
N SER A 8 -65.30 47.53 15.54
CA SER A 8 -64.55 46.41 15.00
C SER A 8 -63.10 46.44 15.56
N ARG A 9 -62.71 45.38 16.23
CA ARG A 9 -61.32 45.16 16.64
C ARG A 9 -60.57 44.44 15.53
N ILE A 10 -59.69 45.14 14.83
CA ILE A 10 -58.71 44.58 13.90
C ILE A 10 -57.58 44.00 14.73
N THR A 11 -57.49 42.67 14.74
CA THR A 11 -56.36 41.95 15.33
C THR A 11 -55.24 41.90 14.28
N VAL A 12 -54.18 42.69 14.52
CA VAL A 12 -52.93 42.62 13.70
C VAL A 12 -52.16 41.38 14.14
N GLY A 13 -52.20 40.31 13.33
CA GLY A 13 -51.33 39.14 13.49
C GLY A 13 -49.92 39.50 12.99
N VAL A 14 -48.97 39.60 13.91
CA VAL A 14 -47.55 39.69 13.56
C VAL A 14 -47.06 38.31 13.13
N LEU A 15 -46.86 38.12 11.85
CA LEU A 15 -46.21 36.93 11.29
C LEU A 15 -44.72 37.04 11.53
N LEU A 16 -44.19 36.36 12.55
CA LEU A 16 -42.76 36.11 12.71
C LEU A 16 -42.29 35.13 11.62
N LEU A 17 -41.75 35.63 10.52
CA LEU A 17 -40.99 34.82 9.58
C LEU A 17 -39.66 34.45 10.24
N ALA A 18 -39.55 33.19 10.67
CA ALA A 18 -38.28 32.61 11.05
C ALA A 18 -37.40 32.53 9.81
N GLN A 19 -36.42 33.44 9.73
CA GLN A 19 -35.34 33.35 8.74
C GLN A 19 -34.42 32.22 9.14
N LEU A 20 -34.64 31.03 8.58
CA LEU A 20 -33.64 29.99 8.54
C LEU A 20 -32.49 30.48 7.66
N PRO A 21 -31.23 30.43 8.15
CA PRO A 21 -30.10 30.73 7.28
C PRO A 21 -30.06 29.63 6.21
N VAL A 22 -30.46 29.98 5.00
CA VAL A 22 -30.15 29.16 3.82
C VAL A 22 -28.64 29.23 3.70
N ALA A 23 -27.96 28.18 4.12
CA ALA A 23 -26.57 27.95 3.76
C ALA A 23 -26.53 27.86 2.24
N LEU A 24 -26.22 28.96 1.58
CA LEU A 24 -25.86 28.99 0.18
C LEU A 24 -24.60 28.13 0.10
N ALA A 25 -24.78 26.85 -0.26
CA ALA A 25 -23.69 26.06 -0.80
C ALA A 25 -23.14 26.90 -1.95
N GLN A 26 -21.98 27.51 -1.75
CA GLN A 26 -21.27 28.16 -2.83
C GLN A 26 -21.05 27.08 -3.88
N PRO A 27 -21.54 27.25 -5.12
CA PRO A 27 -21.14 26.34 -6.19
C PRO A 27 -19.63 26.43 -6.23
N GLN A 28 -18.96 25.33 -5.93
CA GLN A 28 -17.52 25.22 -6.17
C GLN A 28 -17.37 25.44 -7.68
N LEU A 29 -16.93 26.63 -8.03
CA LEU A 29 -16.51 26.89 -9.40
C LEU A 29 -15.51 25.82 -9.76
N PRO A 30 -15.64 25.17 -10.93
CA PRO A 30 -14.63 24.25 -11.41
C PRO A 30 -13.30 24.98 -11.31
N THR A 31 -12.35 24.41 -10.58
CA THR A 31 -10.99 24.93 -10.56
C THR A 31 -10.51 24.96 -11.99
N LEU A 32 -10.23 26.15 -12.51
CA LEU A 32 -9.63 26.34 -13.83
C LEU A 32 -8.23 25.70 -13.81
N GLY A 33 -8.16 24.47 -14.24
CA GLY A 33 -7.00 23.61 -14.28
C GLY A 33 -7.55 22.22 -14.38
N ASP A 34 -7.99 21.88 -15.56
CA ASP A 34 -8.76 20.67 -15.84
C ASP A 34 -8.05 19.43 -15.33
N ARG A 35 -8.69 18.73 -14.39
CA ARG A 35 -8.36 17.35 -14.01
C ARG A 35 -8.64 16.36 -15.16
N ILE A 36 -9.13 16.86 -16.29
CA ILE A 36 -9.45 16.09 -17.48
C ILE A 36 -8.24 16.17 -18.40
N SER A 37 -7.45 15.10 -18.47
CA SER A 37 -6.52 14.94 -19.57
C SER A 37 -7.33 14.62 -20.84
N GLY A 38 -7.09 15.36 -21.92
CA GLY A 38 -7.71 15.10 -23.22
C GLY A 38 -7.08 13.92 -23.95
N ILE A 39 -5.90 13.47 -23.51
CA ILE A 39 -5.10 12.44 -24.17
C ILE A 39 -5.33 11.06 -23.52
N PHE A 40 -5.39 11.00 -22.17
CA PHE A 40 -5.58 9.75 -21.45
C PHE A 40 -6.90 9.72 -20.70
N SER A 41 -7.74 8.72 -20.98
CA SER A 41 -8.87 8.36 -20.13
C SER A 41 -8.40 7.72 -18.82
N LEU A 42 -9.25 7.72 -17.79
CA LEU A 42 -8.97 7.02 -16.52
C LEU A 42 -8.76 5.52 -16.74
N GLU A 43 -9.45 4.93 -17.71
CA GLU A 43 -9.33 3.52 -18.03
C GLU A 43 -8.00 3.17 -18.73
N GLU A 44 -7.49 4.08 -19.55
CA GLU A 44 -6.16 3.93 -20.15
C GLU A 44 -5.06 4.08 -19.12
N GLU A 45 -5.18 5.04 -18.18
CA GLU A 45 -4.26 5.16 -17.04
C GLU A 45 -4.29 3.91 -16.16
N TYR A 46 -5.48 3.36 -15.90
CA TYR A 46 -5.64 2.13 -15.11
C TYR A 46 -4.92 0.97 -15.79
N ARG A 47 -5.11 0.76 -17.09
CA ARG A 47 -4.44 -0.32 -17.84
C ARG A 47 -2.93 -0.17 -17.81
N LEU A 48 -2.44 1.04 -18.10
CA LEU A 48 -1.01 1.36 -18.06
C LEU A 48 -0.42 1.08 -16.65
N GLY A 49 -1.14 1.48 -15.60
CA GLY A 49 -0.74 1.22 -14.23
C GLY A 49 -0.67 -0.27 -13.90
N ARG A 50 -1.63 -1.07 -14.38
CA ARG A 50 -1.58 -2.55 -14.17
C ARG A 50 -0.36 -3.17 -14.87
N ASP A 51 -0.02 -2.73 -16.07
CA ASP A 51 1.17 -3.22 -16.78
C ASP A 51 2.47 -2.78 -16.09
N PHE A 52 2.51 -1.54 -15.61
CA PHE A 52 3.61 -1.06 -14.77
C PHE A 52 3.75 -1.88 -13.47
N LEU A 53 2.66 -2.12 -12.75
CA LEU A 53 2.65 -2.93 -11.52
C LEU A 53 3.20 -4.34 -11.76
N ARG A 54 2.77 -5.00 -12.85
CA ARG A 54 3.28 -6.31 -13.25
C ARG A 54 4.79 -6.28 -13.51
N SER A 55 5.27 -5.23 -14.19
CA SER A 55 6.69 -5.07 -14.46
C SER A 55 7.51 -4.90 -13.16
N VAL A 56 7.03 -4.07 -12.24
CA VAL A 56 7.70 -3.87 -10.94
C VAL A 56 7.73 -5.15 -10.12
N ARG A 57 6.59 -5.86 -10.01
CA ARG A 57 6.51 -7.15 -9.30
C ARG A 57 7.48 -8.20 -9.84
N ARG A 58 7.77 -8.16 -11.15
CA ARG A 58 8.70 -9.08 -11.78
C ARG A 58 10.16 -8.73 -11.57
N SER A 59 10.49 -7.42 -11.50
CA SER A 59 11.86 -6.91 -11.56
C SER A 59 12.41 -6.41 -10.23
N THR A 60 11.56 -6.21 -9.24
CA THR A 60 11.94 -5.57 -7.97
C THR A 60 11.58 -6.46 -6.79
N PRO A 61 12.51 -6.71 -5.85
CA PRO A 61 12.20 -7.40 -4.61
C PRO A 61 11.09 -6.69 -3.82
N THR A 62 10.15 -7.45 -3.30
CA THR A 62 9.03 -6.96 -2.49
C THR A 62 9.03 -7.59 -1.11
N ILE A 63 8.51 -6.87 -0.12
CA ILE A 63 8.36 -7.40 1.24
C ILE A 63 7.05 -8.18 1.30
N ASN A 64 7.17 -9.49 1.48
CA ASN A 64 6.03 -10.38 1.71
C ASN A 64 5.77 -10.52 3.22
N ASP A 65 5.19 -9.49 3.83
CA ASP A 65 4.75 -9.50 5.23
C ASP A 65 3.28 -9.05 5.29
N PRO A 66 2.35 -9.95 5.66
CA PRO A 66 0.91 -9.64 5.67
C PRO A 66 0.53 -8.46 6.58
N LEU A 67 1.24 -8.24 7.70
CA LEU A 67 0.98 -7.11 8.60
C LEU A 67 1.39 -5.78 7.97
N LEU A 68 2.59 -5.73 7.38
CA LEU A 68 3.09 -4.54 6.70
C LEU A 68 2.24 -4.19 5.48
N ASN A 69 1.90 -5.17 4.65
CA ASN A 69 1.07 -4.97 3.48
C ASN A 69 -0.34 -4.47 3.87
N ASP A 70 -0.98 -5.10 4.85
CA ASP A 70 -2.31 -4.68 5.32
C ASP A 70 -2.27 -3.28 5.95
N TYR A 71 -1.20 -2.94 6.69
CA TYR A 71 -1.02 -1.61 7.24
C TYR A 71 -0.96 -0.55 6.12
N VAL A 72 -0.09 -0.72 5.12
CA VAL A 72 0.05 0.24 4.02
C VAL A 72 -1.27 0.42 3.26
N VAL A 73 -1.95 -0.69 2.95
CA VAL A 73 -3.25 -0.67 2.26
C VAL A 73 -4.30 0.10 3.07
N ASN A 74 -4.51 -0.28 4.33
CA ASN A 74 -5.54 0.33 5.19
C ASN A 74 -5.23 1.79 5.49
N PHE A 75 -3.96 2.11 5.80
CA PHE A 75 -3.50 3.45 6.06
C PHE A 75 -3.75 4.39 4.87
N THR A 76 -3.35 3.94 3.67
CA THR A 76 -3.48 4.78 2.48
C THR A 76 -4.93 4.93 2.05
N HIS A 77 -5.76 3.89 2.17
CA HIS A 77 -7.21 4.02 1.92
C HIS A 77 -7.87 4.98 2.90
N ASN A 78 -7.47 4.97 4.18
CA ASN A 78 -7.96 5.95 5.15
C ASN A 78 -7.59 7.39 4.77
N LEU A 79 -6.37 7.64 4.27
CA LEU A 79 -6.01 8.95 3.72
C LEU A 79 -6.81 9.28 2.44
N ALA A 80 -7.00 8.29 1.56
CA ALA A 80 -7.66 8.47 0.27
C ALA A 80 -9.11 8.94 0.42
N VAL A 81 -9.87 8.44 1.40
CA VAL A 81 -11.25 8.90 1.66
C VAL A 81 -11.33 10.36 2.10
N HIS A 82 -10.22 10.95 2.57
CA HIS A 82 -10.10 12.35 2.95
C HIS A 82 -9.43 13.22 1.88
N SER A 83 -9.08 12.62 0.72
CA SER A 83 -8.43 13.28 -0.40
C SER A 83 -9.43 13.70 -1.49
N ASP A 84 -8.90 14.32 -2.56
CA ASP A 84 -9.67 14.62 -3.77
C ASP A 84 -9.74 13.45 -4.76
N LEU A 85 -9.38 12.24 -4.36
CA LEU A 85 -9.35 11.08 -5.22
C LEU A 85 -10.76 10.71 -5.70
N GLN A 86 -10.90 10.42 -7.00
CA GLN A 86 -12.17 10.03 -7.62
C GLN A 86 -12.22 8.54 -7.95
N ASP A 87 -11.08 7.95 -8.31
CA ASP A 87 -10.96 6.54 -8.62
C ASP A 87 -10.18 5.82 -7.50
N PHE A 88 -10.89 5.02 -6.72
CA PHE A 88 -10.34 4.30 -5.57
C PHE A 88 -9.74 2.92 -5.93
N ARG A 89 -9.55 2.62 -7.22
CA ARG A 89 -8.89 1.40 -7.68
C ARG A 89 -7.36 1.47 -7.43
N LEU A 90 -6.98 1.74 -6.18
CA LEU A 90 -5.59 1.79 -5.76
C LEU A 90 -4.96 0.41 -5.73
N ALA A 91 -3.68 0.32 -6.04
CA ALA A 91 -2.86 -0.84 -5.78
C ALA A 91 -1.52 -0.44 -5.19
N PHE A 92 -1.03 -1.27 -4.29
CA PHE A 92 0.15 -0.97 -3.48
C PHE A 92 1.24 -1.98 -3.75
N ILE A 93 2.47 -1.51 -3.63
CA ILE A 93 3.64 -2.36 -3.66
C ILE A 93 4.63 -1.91 -2.58
N LEU A 94 4.96 -2.83 -1.67
CA LEU A 94 5.96 -2.58 -0.64
C LEU A 94 7.29 -3.15 -1.12
N ILE A 95 8.20 -2.25 -1.48
CA ILE A 95 9.51 -2.58 -2.07
C ILE A 95 10.51 -2.90 -0.95
N ASP A 96 11.23 -4.01 -1.10
CA ASP A 96 12.28 -4.42 -0.19
C ASP A 96 13.57 -3.61 -0.45
N SER A 97 13.56 -2.39 0.07
CA SER A 97 14.68 -1.45 0.00
C SER A 97 14.72 -0.61 1.27
N SER A 98 15.89 -0.53 1.90
CA SER A 98 16.11 0.34 3.07
C SER A 98 16.31 1.82 2.69
N VAL A 99 16.34 2.13 1.40
CA VAL A 99 16.44 3.50 0.90
C VAL A 99 15.11 4.20 1.04
N LEU A 100 15.11 5.44 1.54
CA LEU A 100 13.91 6.27 1.64
C LEU A 100 13.38 6.59 0.26
N ASN A 101 12.22 6.06 -0.07
CA ASN A 101 11.48 6.36 -1.29
C ASN A 101 9.99 6.01 -1.17
N ALA A 102 9.17 6.74 -1.92
CA ALA A 102 7.80 6.40 -2.29
C ALA A 102 7.50 7.04 -3.64
N PHE A 103 6.52 6.52 -4.37
CA PHE A 103 6.13 7.07 -5.66
C PHE A 103 4.69 6.74 -5.98
N ALA A 104 4.07 7.63 -6.76
CA ALA A 104 2.80 7.39 -7.44
C ALA A 104 3.03 7.11 -8.93
N ALA A 105 2.33 6.12 -9.46
CA ALA A 105 2.33 5.79 -10.89
C ALA A 105 0.90 5.81 -11.46
N PRO A 106 0.74 5.83 -12.79
CA PRO A 106 -0.57 5.85 -13.42
C PRO A 106 -1.51 4.76 -12.91
N GLY A 107 -2.82 5.01 -12.98
CA GLY A 107 -3.83 4.03 -12.60
C GLY A 107 -3.87 3.70 -11.12
N GLY A 108 -3.46 4.64 -10.26
CA GLY A 108 -3.57 4.51 -8.81
C GLY A 108 -2.55 3.56 -8.17
N ILE A 109 -1.38 3.36 -8.80
CA ILE A 109 -0.30 2.58 -8.21
C ILE A 109 0.48 3.46 -7.23
N ILE A 110 0.69 2.97 -6.02
CA ILE A 110 1.52 3.61 -5.00
C ILE A 110 2.59 2.61 -4.56
N GLY A 111 3.86 2.97 -4.81
CA GLY A 111 5.02 2.23 -4.34
C GLY A 111 5.58 2.85 -3.07
N VAL A 112 5.96 2.01 -2.11
CA VAL A 112 6.56 2.42 -0.84
C VAL A 112 7.76 1.55 -0.57
N ASN A 113 8.92 2.16 -0.36
CA ASN A 113 10.09 1.44 0.13
C ASN A 113 10.02 1.25 1.65
N GLY A 114 10.50 0.11 2.15
CA GLY A 114 10.64 -0.10 3.59
C GLY A 114 11.44 0.99 4.28
N GLY A 115 12.38 1.61 3.56
CA GLY A 115 13.18 2.74 4.03
C GLY A 115 12.38 3.99 4.39
N LEU A 116 11.15 4.17 3.86
CA LEU A 116 10.29 5.28 4.29
C LEU A 116 9.94 5.15 5.78
N PHE A 117 9.59 3.95 6.24
CA PHE A 117 9.31 3.70 7.66
C PHE A 117 10.51 3.94 8.57
N LEU A 118 11.72 3.63 8.08
CA LEU A 118 12.95 3.85 8.86
C LEU A 118 13.24 5.34 9.06
N ASN A 119 12.92 6.16 8.06
CA ASN A 119 13.27 7.57 7.99
C ASN A 119 12.16 8.52 8.47
N ALA A 120 10.90 8.17 8.36
CA ALA A 120 9.81 8.92 8.97
C ALA A 120 9.77 8.61 10.48
N GLY A 121 9.90 9.65 11.31
CA GLY A 121 9.97 9.47 12.77
C GLY A 121 8.62 9.25 13.43
N THR A 122 7.55 9.71 12.77
CA THR A 122 6.16 9.64 13.27
C THR A 122 5.22 9.15 12.18
N GLU A 123 4.04 8.66 12.57
CA GLU A 123 2.98 8.31 11.65
C GLU A 123 2.53 9.53 10.80
N GLY A 124 2.54 10.73 11.38
CA GLY A 124 2.20 11.96 10.65
C GLY A 124 3.24 12.34 9.59
N GLU A 125 4.53 12.09 9.83
CA GLU A 125 5.57 12.23 8.80
C GLU A 125 5.37 11.21 7.67
N PHE A 126 5.04 9.96 7.99
CA PHE A 126 4.67 8.93 7.02
C PHE A 126 3.41 9.35 6.23
N ALA A 127 2.39 9.85 6.94
CA ALA A 127 1.16 10.37 6.34
C ALA A 127 1.43 11.51 5.35
N SER A 128 2.44 12.35 5.62
CA SER A 128 2.77 13.47 4.74
C SER A 128 3.27 13.01 3.37
N VAL A 129 4.08 11.96 3.31
CA VAL A 129 4.53 11.36 2.05
C VAL A 129 3.36 10.68 1.35
N MET A 130 2.61 9.85 2.06
CA MET A 130 1.48 9.12 1.46
C MET A 130 0.39 10.06 0.93
N ALA A 131 0.11 11.16 1.63
CA ALA A 131 -0.83 12.18 1.18
C ALA A 131 -0.29 12.98 -0.02
N HIS A 132 1.02 13.19 -0.12
CA HIS A 132 1.69 13.79 -1.27
C HIS A 132 1.57 12.87 -2.50
N GLU A 133 1.83 11.57 -2.36
CA GLU A 133 1.66 10.61 -3.45
C GLU A 133 0.19 10.49 -3.90
N LEU A 134 -0.75 10.46 -2.95
CA LEU A 134 -2.18 10.50 -3.28
C LEU A 134 -2.58 11.78 -4.01
N ALA A 135 -1.93 12.92 -3.72
CA ALA A 135 -2.18 14.16 -4.46
C ALA A 135 -1.70 14.04 -5.91
N HIS A 136 -0.55 13.39 -6.17
CA HIS A 136 -0.11 13.12 -7.53
C HIS A 136 -1.12 12.27 -8.31
N VAL A 137 -1.68 11.23 -7.69
CA VAL A 137 -2.73 10.39 -8.29
C VAL A 137 -4.01 11.19 -8.53
N SER A 138 -4.53 11.87 -7.50
CA SER A 138 -5.81 12.58 -7.56
C SER A 138 -5.82 13.74 -8.53
N GLN A 139 -4.67 14.41 -8.73
CA GLN A 139 -4.48 15.49 -9.70
C GLN A 139 -4.03 15.00 -11.08
N ARG A 140 -3.87 13.70 -11.26
CA ARG A 140 -3.46 13.06 -12.51
C ARG A 140 -2.16 13.69 -13.09
N HIS A 141 -1.18 13.96 -12.22
CA HIS A 141 0.05 14.64 -12.61
C HIS A 141 0.81 13.92 -13.71
N PHE A 142 0.74 12.59 -13.76
CA PHE A 142 1.34 11.81 -14.83
C PHE A 142 0.69 12.15 -16.18
N ALA A 143 -0.63 12.02 -16.31
CA ALA A 143 -1.34 12.29 -17.58
C ALA A 143 -1.13 13.72 -18.05
N ARG A 144 -1.17 14.70 -17.13
CA ARG A 144 -0.90 16.11 -17.42
C ARG A 144 0.53 16.33 -17.90
N SER A 145 1.51 15.62 -17.33
CA SER A 145 2.91 15.73 -17.76
C SER A 145 3.11 15.18 -19.18
N VAL A 146 2.42 14.09 -19.52
CA VAL A 146 2.42 13.54 -20.89
C VAL A 146 1.81 14.54 -21.87
N GLU A 147 0.65 15.11 -21.55
CA GLU A 147 0.01 16.13 -22.36
C GLU A 147 0.90 17.35 -22.61
N ASP A 148 1.54 17.84 -21.56
CA ASP A 148 2.46 18.98 -21.65
C ASP A 148 3.67 18.66 -22.52
N ALA A 149 4.18 17.44 -22.45
CA ALA A 149 5.28 16.98 -23.28
C ALA A 149 4.90 16.93 -24.77
N GLU A 150 3.74 16.38 -25.09
CA GLU A 150 3.24 16.32 -26.48
C GLU A 150 2.97 17.71 -27.03
N ARG A 151 2.34 18.61 -26.25
CA ARG A 151 2.08 19.99 -26.67
C ARG A 151 3.37 20.76 -26.96
N ARG A 152 4.44 20.48 -26.22
CA ARG A 152 5.75 21.14 -26.40
C ARG A 152 6.58 20.49 -27.48
N ARG A 153 6.13 19.38 -28.10
CA ARG A 153 6.87 18.58 -29.08
C ARG A 153 8.29 18.25 -28.63
N ILE A 154 8.45 17.82 -27.36
CA ILE A 154 9.73 17.42 -26.81
C ILE A 154 9.90 15.92 -27.09
N PRO A 155 10.71 15.52 -28.11
CA PRO A 155 10.84 14.10 -28.51
C PRO A 155 11.39 13.22 -27.39
N GLU A 156 12.24 13.80 -26.52
CA GLU A 156 12.88 13.09 -25.40
C GLU A 156 11.89 12.70 -24.30
N LEU A 157 10.86 13.51 -24.08
CA LEU A 157 9.83 13.20 -23.06
C LEU A 157 8.82 12.16 -23.59
N ALA A 158 8.50 12.20 -24.89
CA ALA A 158 7.71 11.14 -25.52
C ALA A 158 8.46 9.80 -25.49
N THR A 159 9.79 9.81 -25.70
CA THR A 159 10.66 8.63 -25.58
C THR A 159 10.74 8.15 -24.11
N LEU A 160 10.72 9.08 -23.16
CA LEU A 160 10.74 8.80 -21.71
C LEU A 160 9.45 8.13 -21.25
N LEU A 161 8.32 8.57 -21.79
CA LEU A 161 7.00 8.03 -21.49
C LEU A 161 6.75 6.72 -22.25
N ALA A 162 7.22 6.61 -23.48
CA ALA A 162 7.27 5.35 -24.22
C ALA A 162 8.13 4.32 -23.49
N SER A 163 9.20 4.74 -22.80
CA SER A 163 10.04 3.79 -22.03
C SER A 163 9.38 3.28 -20.74
N VAL A 164 8.47 4.04 -20.12
CA VAL A 164 7.59 3.53 -19.05
C VAL A 164 6.65 2.45 -19.61
N VAL A 165 6.10 2.68 -20.81
CA VAL A 165 5.29 1.69 -21.53
C VAL A 165 6.13 0.51 -22.00
N LEU A 166 7.35 0.75 -22.52
CA LEU A 166 8.25 -0.28 -23.02
C LEU A 166 8.91 -1.14 -21.94
N MET A 167 9.05 -0.63 -20.71
CA MET A 167 9.51 -1.45 -19.58
C MET A 167 8.44 -2.47 -19.14
N GLY A 168 7.17 -2.18 -19.38
CA GLY A 168 6.10 -3.17 -19.26
C GLY A 168 6.13 -4.26 -20.34
N ALA A 169 6.81 -4.04 -21.46
CA ALA A 169 6.72 -4.84 -22.69
C ALA A 169 7.89 -5.80 -22.95
N GLY A 170 8.75 -6.08 -21.95
CA GLY A 170 9.68 -7.21 -22.00
C GLY A 170 10.66 -7.22 -23.17
N SER A 171 11.48 -6.17 -23.35
CA SER A 171 12.60 -6.23 -24.29
C SER A 171 13.70 -7.17 -23.79
N SER A 172 14.23 -8.02 -24.70
CA SER A 172 15.23 -9.06 -24.44
C SER A 172 16.67 -8.56 -24.19
N ALA A 173 16.86 -7.34 -23.70
CA ALA A 173 18.16 -6.85 -23.28
C ALA A 173 18.57 -7.49 -21.95
N GLY A 174 19.76 -8.06 -21.90
CA GLY A 174 20.21 -9.00 -20.86
C GLY A 174 19.97 -8.58 -19.41
N PRO A 175 19.58 -9.53 -18.55
CA PRO A 175 19.01 -9.27 -17.21
C PRO A 175 19.84 -8.36 -16.30
N ALA A 176 21.15 -8.42 -16.35
CA ALA A 176 22.03 -7.69 -15.44
C ALA A 176 22.25 -6.20 -15.81
N ALA A 177 22.29 -5.87 -17.11
CA ALA A 177 22.41 -4.48 -17.56
C ALA A 177 21.07 -3.72 -17.41
N VAL A 178 19.98 -4.44 -17.55
CA VAL A 178 18.62 -3.94 -17.34
C VAL A 178 18.35 -3.64 -15.88
N MET A 179 18.76 -4.48 -14.93
CA MET A 179 18.58 -4.25 -13.50
C MET A 179 19.35 -3.03 -12.97
N ALA A 180 20.60 -2.80 -13.41
CA ALA A 180 21.36 -1.64 -12.98
C ALA A 180 20.89 -0.31 -13.63
N ALA A 181 20.31 -0.38 -14.83
CA ALA A 181 19.74 0.77 -15.52
C ALA A 181 18.28 1.04 -15.10
N GLN A 182 17.50 0.00 -14.76
CA GLN A 182 16.08 0.09 -14.44
C GLN A 182 15.81 0.77 -13.10
N GLY A 183 16.56 0.48 -12.03
CA GLY A 183 16.35 1.13 -10.74
C GLY A 183 16.50 2.66 -10.81
N ARG A 184 17.43 3.18 -11.62
CA ARG A 184 17.62 4.62 -11.82
C ARG A 184 16.69 5.23 -12.87
N SER A 185 16.24 4.43 -13.82
CA SER A 185 15.44 4.92 -14.96
C SER A 185 13.99 5.17 -14.57
N ILE A 186 13.37 4.28 -13.78
CA ILE A 186 11.97 4.42 -13.35
C ILE A 186 11.76 5.69 -12.52
N GLU A 187 12.65 5.99 -11.58
CA GLU A 187 12.56 7.16 -10.72
C GLU A 187 12.78 8.47 -11.45
N ASN A 188 13.75 8.52 -12.36
CA ASN A 188 13.95 9.70 -13.20
C ASN A 188 12.80 9.96 -14.19
N GLN A 189 12.04 8.94 -14.54
CA GLN A 189 10.88 9.02 -15.43
C GLN A 189 9.63 9.58 -14.74
N LEU A 190 9.53 9.43 -13.42
CA LEU A 190 8.43 9.96 -12.61
C LEU A 190 8.69 11.38 -12.07
N ARG A 191 9.71 12.10 -12.58
CA ARG A 191 9.96 13.48 -12.17
C ARG A 191 8.80 14.39 -12.55
N PHE A 192 8.19 14.96 -11.54
CA PHE A 192 7.11 15.93 -11.71
C PHE A 192 7.66 17.36 -11.82
N SER A 193 6.91 18.25 -12.47
CA SER A 193 7.29 19.65 -12.54
C SER A 193 7.25 20.30 -11.16
N ARG A 194 8.01 21.40 -10.96
CA ARG A 194 7.95 22.19 -9.70
C ARG A 194 6.54 22.66 -9.35
N GLN A 195 5.69 22.87 -10.34
CA GLN A 195 4.30 23.27 -10.14
C GLN A 195 3.48 22.09 -9.62
N ASN A 196 3.68 20.89 -10.17
CA ASN A 196 3.03 19.67 -9.69
C ASN A 196 3.46 19.35 -8.25
N GLU A 197 4.75 19.56 -7.91
CA GLU A 197 5.24 19.40 -6.54
C GLU A 197 4.54 20.35 -5.56
N ALA A 198 4.49 21.63 -5.89
CA ALA A 198 3.82 22.64 -5.05
C ALA A 198 2.30 22.39 -4.94
N GLU A 199 1.67 21.86 -5.98
CA GLU A 199 0.28 21.43 -5.96
C GLU A 199 0.08 20.21 -5.07
N ALA A 200 0.95 19.20 -5.20
CA ALA A 200 0.92 17.98 -4.39
C ALA A 200 1.14 18.28 -2.90
N ASP A 201 2.09 19.16 -2.55
CA ASP A 201 2.30 19.62 -1.18
C ASP A 201 1.04 20.27 -0.58
N ARG A 202 0.42 21.18 -1.35
CA ARG A 202 -0.77 21.89 -0.90
C ARG A 202 -1.98 20.96 -0.69
N ILE A 203 -2.20 20.05 -1.62
CA ILE A 203 -3.32 19.11 -1.58
C ILE A 203 -3.05 18.01 -0.54
N GLY A 204 -1.83 17.48 -0.50
CA GLY A 204 -1.40 16.49 0.49
C GLY A 204 -1.55 17.02 1.92
N LEU A 205 -1.10 18.25 2.19
CA LEU A 205 -1.28 18.87 3.50
C LEU A 205 -2.76 19.00 3.88
N ARG A 206 -3.63 19.39 2.93
CA ARG A 206 -5.08 19.43 3.16
C ARG A 206 -5.66 18.05 3.45
N THR A 207 -5.23 17.04 2.72
CA THR A 207 -5.61 15.63 2.97
C THR A 207 -5.21 15.18 4.36
N MET A 208 -3.97 15.48 4.80
CA MET A 208 -3.51 15.21 6.18
C MET A 208 -4.44 15.84 7.22
N VAL A 209 -4.74 17.14 7.07
CA VAL A 209 -5.61 17.87 8.01
C VAL A 209 -7.01 17.25 8.05
N ASN A 210 -7.58 16.90 6.90
CA ASN A 210 -8.90 16.29 6.81
C ASN A 210 -8.92 14.90 7.46
N ALA A 211 -7.84 14.13 7.30
CA ALA A 211 -7.65 12.83 7.92
C ALA A 211 -7.29 12.89 9.42
N GLY A 212 -7.11 14.11 9.96
CA GLY A 212 -6.85 14.31 11.39
C GLY A 212 -5.38 14.43 11.76
N TYR A 213 -4.43 14.36 10.83
CA TYR A 213 -3.00 14.48 11.10
C TYR A 213 -2.54 15.93 11.34
N ASP A 214 -1.44 16.09 12.08
CA ASP A 214 -0.82 17.40 12.31
C ASP A 214 -0.12 17.88 11.03
N PRO A 215 -0.55 18.99 10.42
CA PRO A 215 0.07 19.50 9.20
C PRO A 215 1.54 19.90 9.35
N THR A 216 2.02 20.13 10.58
CA THR A 216 3.42 20.47 10.85
C THR A 216 4.37 19.29 10.59
N ASP A 217 3.86 18.04 10.57
CA ASP A 217 4.65 16.85 10.26
C ASP A 217 5.26 16.88 8.86
N MET A 218 4.54 17.44 7.88
CA MET A 218 5.09 17.62 6.53
C MET A 218 6.33 18.53 6.53
N ALA A 219 6.27 19.66 7.22
CA ALA A 219 7.42 20.57 7.32
C ALA A 219 8.57 19.92 8.08
N ARG A 220 8.29 19.20 9.18
CA ARG A 220 9.31 18.47 9.96
C ARG A 220 10.03 17.42 9.11
N LEU A 221 9.28 16.66 8.31
CA LEU A 221 9.88 15.69 7.39
C LEU A 221 10.76 16.38 6.35
N PHE A 222 10.28 17.44 5.71
CA PHE A 222 11.07 18.19 4.71
C PHE A 222 12.37 18.74 5.29
N GLU A 223 12.35 19.29 6.49
CA GLU A 223 13.54 19.77 7.20
C GLU A 223 14.54 18.63 7.43
N ARG A 224 14.07 17.50 7.92
CA ARG A 224 14.89 16.30 8.12
C ARG A 224 15.51 15.80 6.81
N LEU A 225 14.73 15.77 5.72
CA LEU A 225 15.23 15.36 4.40
C LEU A 225 16.30 16.32 3.86
N MET A 226 16.12 17.62 4.07
CA MET A 226 17.13 18.60 3.72
C MET A 226 18.42 18.41 4.52
N ASP A 227 18.32 18.14 5.83
CA ASP A 227 19.48 17.91 6.66
C ASP A 227 20.22 16.63 6.23
N ILE A 228 19.52 15.54 5.97
CA ILE A 228 20.11 14.31 5.44
C ILE A 228 20.86 14.61 4.13
N SER A 229 20.26 15.38 3.22
CA SER A 229 20.90 15.70 1.92
C SER A 229 22.16 16.55 2.04
N ARG A 230 22.28 17.37 3.08
CA ARG A 230 23.47 18.20 3.33
C ARG A 230 24.68 17.39 3.79
N PHE A 231 24.45 16.27 4.48
CA PHE A 231 25.51 15.46 5.09
C PHE A 231 25.82 14.19 4.32
N THR A 232 25.11 13.89 3.22
CA THR A 232 25.33 12.71 2.40
C THR A 232 25.80 13.10 1.00
N SER A 233 26.81 12.39 0.50
CA SER A 233 27.30 12.55 -0.89
C SER A 233 26.28 12.09 -1.95
N ARG A 234 25.26 11.34 -1.53
CA ARG A 234 24.13 10.90 -2.35
C ARG A 234 22.82 11.27 -1.65
N PRO A 235 22.01 12.17 -2.20
CA PRO A 235 20.69 12.44 -1.65
C PRO A 235 19.82 11.19 -1.73
N PRO A 236 18.88 10.99 -0.79
CA PRO A 236 17.86 9.94 -0.88
C PRO A 236 17.13 9.96 -2.24
N GLU A 237 16.76 8.80 -2.74
CA GLU A 237 16.07 8.65 -4.05
C GLU A 237 14.80 9.47 -4.13
N PHE A 238 14.05 9.54 -3.05
CA PHE A 238 12.88 10.42 -2.93
C PHE A 238 13.19 11.89 -3.30
N LEU A 239 14.35 12.40 -2.92
CA LEU A 239 14.74 13.78 -3.27
C LEU A 239 15.18 13.94 -4.72
N LEU A 240 15.45 12.85 -5.43
CA LEU A 240 15.73 12.88 -6.86
C LEU A 240 14.45 13.01 -7.69
N SER A 241 13.38 12.36 -7.27
CA SER A 241 12.04 12.48 -7.87
C SER A 241 11.27 13.68 -7.36
N HIS A 242 11.35 13.97 -6.06
CA HIS A 242 10.65 15.06 -5.34
C HIS A 242 11.65 16.01 -4.65
N PRO A 243 12.32 16.91 -5.39
CA PRO A 243 13.33 17.80 -4.80
C PRO A 243 12.72 18.70 -3.73
N VAL A 244 13.20 18.56 -2.49
CA VAL A 244 12.81 19.43 -1.38
C VAL A 244 13.67 20.67 -1.40
N THR A 245 13.05 21.84 -1.51
CA THR A 245 13.72 23.16 -1.51
C THR A 245 13.34 23.94 -0.25
N GLU A 246 14.16 24.93 0.12
CA GLU A 246 13.84 25.85 1.24
C GLU A 246 12.47 26.52 1.04
N SER A 247 12.10 26.78 -0.20
CA SER A 247 10.79 27.34 -0.55
C SER A 247 9.64 26.38 -0.21
N ARG A 248 9.78 25.07 -0.48
CA ARG A 248 8.76 24.06 -0.13
C ARG A 248 8.62 23.93 1.39
N VAL A 249 9.74 23.89 2.12
CA VAL A 249 9.76 23.87 3.59
C VAL A 249 9.03 25.09 4.17
N SER A 250 9.38 26.29 3.69
CA SER A 250 8.78 27.54 4.16
C SER A 250 7.28 27.60 3.85
N ASP A 251 6.85 27.16 2.65
CA ASP A 251 5.44 27.13 2.27
C ASP A 251 4.65 26.13 3.10
N ALA A 252 5.18 24.90 3.29
CA ALA A 252 4.56 23.87 4.14
C ALA A 252 4.37 24.39 5.58
N ARG A 253 5.40 25.00 6.17
CA ARG A 253 5.34 25.59 7.51
C ARG A 253 4.32 26.73 7.59
N SER A 254 4.32 27.65 6.61
CA SER A 254 3.38 28.77 6.54
C SER A 254 1.93 28.31 6.42
N ARG A 255 1.68 27.24 5.67
CA ARG A 255 0.34 26.65 5.53
C ARG A 255 -0.07 25.91 6.78
N ALA A 256 0.82 25.11 7.36
CA ALA A 256 0.56 24.35 8.59
C ALA A 256 0.15 25.30 9.74
N ASN A 257 0.80 26.45 9.88
CA ASN A 257 0.51 27.47 10.91
C ASN A 257 -0.89 28.11 10.80
N ARG A 258 -1.64 27.87 9.71
CA ARG A 258 -3.03 28.32 9.56
C ARG A 258 -4.04 27.39 10.24
N TYR A 259 -3.61 26.21 10.62
CA TYR A 259 -4.42 25.22 11.31
C TYR A 259 -4.08 25.18 12.80
N PRO A 260 -5.06 24.87 13.67
CA PRO A 260 -4.76 24.68 15.08
C PRO A 260 -3.82 23.50 15.26
N ALA A 261 -2.87 23.62 16.19
CA ALA A 261 -2.01 22.51 16.56
C ALA A 261 -2.88 21.33 17.06
N ARG A 262 -2.62 20.15 16.53
CA ARG A 262 -3.28 18.90 16.95
C ARG A 262 -2.26 18.04 17.67
N GLN A 263 -2.58 17.62 18.90
CA GLN A 263 -1.91 16.48 19.49
C GLN A 263 -2.60 15.22 18.95
N ILE A 264 -1.92 14.52 18.07
CA ILE A 264 -2.38 13.21 17.59
C ILE A 264 -1.66 12.19 18.46
N ASP A 265 -2.42 11.25 19.00
CA ASP A 265 -1.87 10.03 19.52
C ASP A 265 -1.23 9.32 18.30
N ASN A 266 0.11 9.39 18.20
CA ASN A 266 0.85 8.71 17.15
C ASN A 266 0.53 7.23 17.26
N GLY A 267 -0.29 6.72 16.34
CA GLY A 267 -0.81 5.39 16.39
C GLY A 267 0.30 4.37 16.61
N ILE A 268 0.20 3.59 17.65
CA ILE A 268 1.20 2.58 18.01
C ILE A 268 1.49 1.65 16.82
N GLU A 269 0.48 1.38 15.95
CA GLU A 269 0.63 0.48 14.80
C GLU A 269 1.75 0.93 13.86
N TYR A 270 1.88 2.23 13.58
CA TYR A 270 2.99 2.73 12.79
C TYR A 270 4.35 2.34 13.37
N HIS A 271 4.50 2.53 14.69
CA HIS A 271 5.75 2.22 15.39
C HIS A 271 6.02 0.71 15.43
N LEU A 272 4.98 -0.12 15.50
CA LEU A 272 5.12 -1.58 15.41
C LEU A 272 5.59 -1.98 14.00
N MET A 273 5.02 -1.41 12.94
CA MET A 273 5.45 -1.67 11.56
C MET A 273 6.88 -1.19 11.32
N ARG A 274 7.23 -0.03 11.86
CA ARG A 274 8.61 0.49 11.82
C ARG A 274 9.59 -0.44 12.54
N ALA A 275 9.25 -0.96 13.72
CA ALA A 275 10.08 -1.91 14.46
C ALA A 275 10.29 -3.22 13.67
N ARG A 276 9.26 -3.73 12.98
CA ARG A 276 9.39 -4.90 12.07
C ARG A 276 10.43 -4.65 10.99
N LEU A 277 10.39 -3.50 10.34
CA LEU A 277 11.34 -3.14 9.28
C LEU A 277 12.75 -2.87 9.83
N GLN A 278 12.88 -2.32 11.04
CA GLN A 278 14.18 -2.19 11.71
C GLN A 278 14.83 -3.55 11.94
N VAL A 279 14.06 -4.56 12.39
CA VAL A 279 14.57 -5.93 12.56
C VAL A 279 14.83 -6.59 11.20
N HIS A 280 13.99 -6.33 10.20
CA HIS A 280 14.14 -6.88 8.84
C HIS A 280 15.48 -6.45 8.22
N TYR A 281 15.79 -5.16 8.28
CA TYR A 281 17.01 -4.58 7.67
C TYR A 281 18.26 -4.64 8.55
N GLU A 282 18.17 -5.11 9.78
CA GLU A 282 19.35 -5.33 10.60
C GLU A 282 20.01 -6.66 10.22
N ASP A 283 21.23 -6.62 9.71
CA ASP A 283 21.95 -7.81 9.28
C ASP A 283 22.33 -8.69 10.47
N ASP A 284 22.83 -8.08 11.56
CA ASP A 284 23.15 -8.79 12.80
C ASP A 284 21.99 -8.77 13.77
N LYS A 285 21.29 -9.91 13.90
CA LYS A 285 20.15 -10.04 14.80
C LYS A 285 20.52 -9.91 16.28
N SER A 286 21.77 -10.16 16.65
CA SER A 286 22.26 -9.92 18.02
C SER A 286 22.34 -8.41 18.31
N SER A 287 22.83 -7.62 17.36
CA SER A 287 22.79 -6.16 17.44
C SER A 287 21.38 -5.61 17.55
N ALA A 288 20.40 -6.21 16.84
CA ALA A 288 19.00 -5.84 16.99
C ALA A 288 18.50 -6.04 18.43
N ILE A 289 18.82 -7.17 19.07
CA ILE A 289 18.47 -7.46 20.47
C ILE A 289 19.07 -6.40 21.39
N GLU A 290 20.35 -6.09 21.26
CA GLU A 290 21.00 -5.07 22.10
C GLU A 290 20.39 -3.69 21.93
N ASN A 291 20.13 -3.29 20.66
CA ASN A 291 19.54 -2.00 20.33
C ASN A 291 18.14 -1.85 20.93
N PHE A 292 17.28 -2.84 20.74
CA PHE A 292 15.93 -2.80 21.31
C PHE A 292 15.92 -2.95 22.83
N THR A 293 16.83 -3.71 23.43
CA THR A 293 16.97 -3.78 24.90
C THR A 293 17.28 -2.40 25.48
N ARG A 294 18.24 -1.68 24.89
CA ARG A 294 18.57 -0.30 25.29
C ARG A 294 17.39 0.65 25.07
N ALA A 295 16.69 0.51 23.94
CA ALA A 295 15.54 1.33 23.58
C ALA A 295 14.38 1.12 24.58
N VAL A 296 14.07 -0.11 24.98
CA VAL A 296 13.06 -0.41 26.03
C VAL A 296 13.42 0.27 27.34
N ALA A 297 14.70 0.20 27.75
CA ALA A 297 15.15 0.79 29.02
C ALA A 297 15.13 2.33 29.01
N SER A 298 15.25 2.97 27.84
CA SER A 298 15.28 4.43 27.68
C SER A 298 13.97 5.04 27.23
N SER A 299 12.93 4.24 27.03
CA SER A 299 11.59 4.69 26.60
C SER A 299 10.97 5.63 27.62
N ARG A 300 10.33 6.70 27.13
CA ARG A 300 9.72 7.75 27.97
C ARG A 300 8.19 7.68 28.00
N THR A 301 7.60 7.00 27.04
CA THR A 301 6.15 6.83 26.93
C THR A 301 5.82 5.35 26.78
N ASP A 302 4.58 4.98 27.13
CA ASP A 302 4.10 3.59 26.98
C ASP A 302 4.13 3.14 25.52
N ASN A 303 3.81 4.03 24.58
CA ASN A 303 3.85 3.72 23.14
C ASN A 303 5.28 3.43 22.67
N GLU A 304 6.27 4.24 23.10
CA GLU A 304 7.69 3.95 22.83
C GLU A 304 8.12 2.63 23.45
N GLN A 305 7.76 2.39 24.71
CA GLN A 305 8.13 1.17 25.41
C GLN A 305 7.51 -0.07 24.74
N ASN A 306 6.22 -0.01 24.39
CA ASN A 306 5.52 -1.12 23.75
C ASN A 306 6.04 -1.41 22.34
N SER A 307 6.31 -0.38 21.53
CA SER A 307 6.88 -0.57 20.19
C SER A 307 8.32 -1.11 20.24
N ASN A 308 9.16 -0.61 21.17
CA ASN A 308 10.52 -1.13 21.36
C ASN A 308 10.50 -2.56 21.89
N ARG A 309 9.58 -2.90 22.81
CA ARG A 309 9.38 -4.26 23.32
C ARG A 309 8.93 -5.21 22.22
N TYR A 310 8.06 -4.74 21.33
CA TYR A 310 7.65 -5.50 20.15
C TYR A 310 8.84 -5.77 19.22
N GLY A 311 9.67 -4.75 18.94
CA GLY A 311 10.91 -4.92 18.18
C GLY A 311 11.86 -5.91 18.84
N LEU A 312 11.98 -5.88 20.18
CA LEU A 312 12.78 -6.84 20.94
C LEU A 312 12.26 -8.28 20.80
N ALA A 313 10.93 -8.48 20.86
CA ALA A 313 10.32 -9.78 20.63
C ALA A 313 10.62 -10.32 19.23
N LEU A 314 10.54 -9.46 18.21
CA LEU A 314 10.88 -9.82 16.83
C LEU A 314 12.38 -10.10 16.65
N ALA A 315 13.26 -9.35 17.31
CA ALA A 315 14.69 -9.59 17.27
C ALA A 315 15.06 -10.95 17.89
N TYR A 316 14.42 -11.31 19.02
CA TYR A 316 14.55 -12.63 19.62
C TYR A 316 14.03 -13.74 18.69
N LEU A 317 12.86 -13.54 18.06
CA LEU A 317 12.31 -14.48 17.07
C LEU A 317 13.28 -14.69 15.90
N ALA A 318 13.79 -13.60 15.34
CA ALA A 318 14.73 -13.64 14.21
C ALA A 318 16.06 -14.34 14.57
N ASN A 319 16.44 -14.29 15.85
CA ASN A 319 17.62 -15.00 16.40
C ASN A 319 17.28 -16.37 16.98
N GLN A 320 16.09 -16.91 16.71
CA GLN A 320 15.61 -18.23 17.17
C GLN A 320 15.62 -18.40 18.71
N GLN A 321 15.50 -17.31 19.44
CA GLN A 321 15.38 -17.30 20.91
C GLN A 321 13.89 -17.22 21.29
N PHE A 322 13.19 -18.35 21.19
CA PHE A 322 11.72 -18.36 21.29
C PHE A 322 11.19 -18.04 22.69
N SER A 323 11.83 -18.56 23.76
CA SER A 323 11.39 -18.29 25.15
C SER A 323 11.40 -16.78 25.47
N PRO A 324 12.50 -16.02 25.29
CA PRO A 324 12.47 -14.58 25.52
C PRO A 324 11.56 -13.82 24.54
N ALA A 325 11.37 -14.31 23.30
CA ALA A 325 10.39 -13.72 22.38
C ALA A 325 8.97 -13.83 22.93
N HIS A 326 8.58 -14.99 23.45
CA HIS A 326 7.30 -15.20 24.14
C HIS A 326 7.15 -14.29 25.36
N ASP A 327 8.18 -14.17 26.20
CA ASP A 327 8.13 -13.36 27.41
C ASP A 327 7.87 -11.88 27.11
N GLU A 328 8.58 -11.32 26.13
CA GLU A 328 8.37 -9.92 25.71
C GLU A 328 6.99 -9.72 25.09
N LEU A 329 6.54 -10.65 24.24
CA LEU A 329 5.23 -10.51 23.61
C LEU A 329 4.06 -10.73 24.61
N ASN A 330 4.22 -11.60 25.61
CA ASN A 330 3.22 -11.78 26.68
C ASN A 330 2.99 -10.49 27.49
N LYS A 331 4.04 -9.69 27.72
CA LYS A 331 3.90 -8.38 28.37
C LYS A 331 3.02 -7.42 27.55
N LEU A 332 3.14 -7.45 26.22
CA LEU A 332 2.31 -6.65 25.30
C LEU A 332 0.87 -7.14 25.27
N LEU A 333 0.68 -8.46 25.14
CA LEU A 333 -0.65 -9.08 25.11
C LEU A 333 -1.41 -8.93 26.43
N SER A 334 -0.73 -8.76 27.57
CA SER A 334 -1.39 -8.47 28.85
C SER A 334 -2.07 -7.09 28.88
N GLY A 335 -1.54 -6.13 28.10
CA GLY A 335 -2.14 -4.78 27.96
C GLY A 335 -3.17 -4.70 26.84
N ASP A 336 -2.94 -5.39 25.72
CA ASP A 336 -3.85 -5.42 24.56
C ASP A 336 -3.89 -6.82 23.93
N PRO A 337 -4.76 -7.71 24.46
CA PRO A 337 -4.81 -9.11 24.07
C PRO A 337 -5.39 -9.36 22.66
N ASN A 338 -6.07 -8.38 22.08
CA ASN A 338 -6.76 -8.52 20.80
C ASN A 338 -6.10 -7.74 19.66
N ARG A 339 -4.99 -7.07 19.88
CA ARG A 339 -4.25 -6.36 18.83
C ARG A 339 -3.74 -7.34 17.78
N ILE A 340 -4.22 -7.18 16.55
CA ILE A 340 -3.93 -8.11 15.45
C ILE A 340 -2.43 -8.33 15.26
N THR A 341 -1.64 -7.25 15.33
CA THR A 341 -0.18 -7.30 15.20
C THR A 341 0.45 -8.21 16.26
N TYR A 342 0.00 -8.13 17.52
CA TYR A 342 0.51 -8.98 18.59
C TYR A 342 0.04 -10.43 18.44
N VAL A 343 -1.24 -10.60 18.07
CA VAL A 343 -1.84 -11.92 17.86
C VAL A 343 -1.15 -12.68 16.72
N ALA A 344 -0.96 -12.04 15.57
CA ALA A 344 -0.27 -12.64 14.44
C ALA A 344 1.18 -12.99 14.79
N THR A 345 1.89 -12.07 15.47
CA THR A 345 3.29 -12.31 15.86
C THR A 345 3.41 -13.43 16.89
N ARG A 346 2.44 -13.58 17.83
CA ARG A 346 2.42 -14.73 18.72
C ARG A 346 2.29 -16.04 17.97
N ALA A 347 1.44 -16.08 16.96
CA ALA A 347 1.30 -17.26 16.13
C ALA A 347 2.59 -17.54 15.36
N ASP A 348 3.25 -16.52 14.80
CA ASP A 348 4.54 -16.69 14.11
C ASP A 348 5.61 -17.27 15.06
N ILE A 349 5.69 -16.79 16.33
CA ILE A 349 6.62 -17.33 17.33
C ILE A 349 6.30 -18.81 17.64
N LEU A 350 5.02 -19.14 17.88
CA LEU A 350 4.60 -20.51 18.16
C LEU A 350 4.92 -21.47 17.00
N ILE A 351 4.66 -21.03 15.76
CA ILE A 351 4.96 -21.82 14.57
C ILE A 351 6.48 -22.05 14.45
N ALA A 352 7.27 -21.01 14.64
CA ALA A 352 8.73 -21.09 14.57
C ALA A 352 9.33 -21.99 15.66
N ASP A 353 8.70 -22.02 16.83
CA ASP A 353 9.06 -22.89 17.98
C ASP A 353 8.54 -24.34 17.82
N GLY A 354 7.96 -24.70 16.66
CA GLY A 354 7.41 -26.03 16.39
C GLY A 354 6.06 -26.32 17.06
N GLN A 355 5.42 -25.32 17.67
CA GLN A 355 4.15 -25.43 18.38
C GLN A 355 2.95 -25.08 17.47
N SER A 356 2.92 -25.61 16.25
CA SER A 356 1.92 -25.26 15.23
C SER A 356 0.48 -25.53 15.65
N GLN A 357 0.21 -26.58 16.47
CA GLN A 357 -1.12 -26.85 16.99
C GLN A 357 -1.57 -25.76 17.98
N ALA A 358 -0.69 -25.34 18.89
CA ALA A 358 -1.00 -24.24 19.81
C ALA A 358 -1.24 -22.92 19.08
N ALA A 359 -0.50 -22.66 18.00
CA ALA A 359 -0.74 -21.52 17.13
C ALA A 359 -2.12 -21.59 16.47
N LEU A 360 -2.51 -22.75 15.95
CA LEU A 360 -3.81 -22.96 15.31
C LEU A 360 -4.95 -22.71 16.29
N ASP A 361 -4.91 -23.34 17.47
CA ASP A 361 -5.93 -23.20 18.53
C ASP A 361 -6.05 -21.75 19.01
N TYR A 362 -4.93 -21.02 19.05
CA TYR A 362 -4.89 -19.62 19.41
C TYR A 362 -5.54 -18.75 18.33
N LEU A 363 -5.17 -18.96 17.06
CA LEU A 363 -5.69 -18.18 15.91
C LEU A 363 -7.19 -18.41 15.69
N GLU A 364 -7.70 -19.62 15.87
CA GLU A 364 -9.13 -19.93 15.68
C GLU A 364 -10.01 -19.04 16.56
N ARG A 365 -9.62 -18.78 17.82
CA ARG A 365 -10.36 -17.89 18.73
C ARG A 365 -10.40 -16.44 18.23
N HIS A 366 -9.29 -15.94 17.69
CA HIS A 366 -9.20 -14.57 17.18
C HIS A 366 -9.90 -14.40 15.82
N LEU A 367 -9.92 -15.45 14.99
CA LEU A 367 -10.62 -15.46 13.73
C LEU A 367 -12.15 -15.49 13.87
N LEU A 368 -12.69 -15.95 15.02
CA LEU A 368 -14.13 -15.84 15.30
C LEU A 368 -14.58 -14.37 15.40
N ILE A 369 -13.72 -13.49 15.92
CA ILE A 369 -14.02 -12.05 16.07
C ILE A 369 -13.53 -11.24 14.85
N ASN A 370 -12.53 -11.74 14.12
CA ASN A 370 -11.94 -11.07 12.97
C ASN A 370 -11.95 -11.98 11.74
N PRO A 371 -13.12 -12.43 11.26
CA PRO A 371 -13.21 -13.34 10.14
C PRO A 371 -12.64 -12.70 8.86
N GLY A 372 -11.76 -13.43 8.18
CA GLY A 372 -11.14 -12.94 6.94
C GLY A 372 -10.01 -11.91 7.13
N ASN A 373 -9.60 -11.60 8.36
CA ASN A 373 -8.43 -10.75 8.58
C ASN A 373 -7.19 -11.39 7.96
N HIS A 374 -6.56 -10.67 7.01
CA HIS A 374 -5.52 -11.23 6.16
C HIS A 374 -4.31 -11.75 6.96
N PRO A 375 -3.66 -11.00 7.85
CA PRO A 375 -2.57 -11.50 8.68
C PRO A 375 -2.91 -12.77 9.46
N LEU A 376 -4.09 -12.84 10.06
CA LEU A 376 -4.51 -14.00 10.85
C LEU A 376 -4.81 -15.23 9.97
N VAL A 377 -5.42 -15.03 8.79
CA VAL A 377 -5.67 -16.11 7.84
C VAL A 377 -4.37 -16.69 7.30
N MET A 378 -3.40 -15.82 6.98
CA MET A 378 -2.08 -16.27 6.52
C MET A 378 -1.31 -17.01 7.62
N ALA A 379 -1.36 -16.53 8.87
CA ALA A 379 -0.78 -17.24 10.01
C ALA A 379 -1.45 -18.62 10.24
N ARG A 380 -2.79 -18.70 10.11
CA ARG A 380 -3.53 -19.97 10.18
C ARG A 380 -3.07 -20.96 9.11
N ALA A 381 -2.93 -20.50 7.87
CA ALA A 381 -2.44 -21.35 6.80
C ALA A 381 -1.01 -21.85 7.09
N LYS A 382 -0.10 -20.99 7.57
CA LYS A 382 1.24 -21.37 8.00
C LYS A 382 1.21 -22.41 9.14
N ALA A 383 0.32 -22.25 10.13
CA ALA A 383 0.16 -23.23 11.21
C ALA A 383 -0.28 -24.60 10.69
N LEU A 384 -1.25 -24.65 9.77
CA LEU A 384 -1.70 -25.88 9.11
C LEU A 384 -0.59 -26.53 8.27
N ILE A 385 0.20 -25.73 7.56
CA ILE A 385 1.39 -26.22 6.83
C ILE A 385 2.40 -26.81 7.80
N GLY A 386 2.64 -26.17 8.94
CA GLY A 386 3.52 -26.69 10.00
C GLY A 386 3.04 -27.98 10.63
N LEU A 387 1.73 -28.25 10.60
CA LEU A 387 1.11 -29.52 10.99
C LEU A 387 1.10 -30.55 9.86
N GLN A 388 1.55 -30.20 8.67
CA GLN A 388 1.46 -31.01 7.46
C GLN A 388 0.02 -31.31 7.00
N ASP A 389 -0.96 -30.55 7.51
CA ASP A 389 -2.35 -30.59 7.03
C ASP A 389 -2.52 -29.68 5.81
N TYR A 390 -1.88 -30.08 4.73
CA TYR A 390 -1.83 -29.31 3.49
C TYR A 390 -3.21 -29.13 2.86
N GLN A 391 -4.11 -30.12 2.99
CA GLN A 391 -5.46 -30.01 2.44
C GLN A 391 -6.27 -28.93 3.13
N ALA A 392 -6.21 -28.86 4.46
CA ALA A 392 -6.87 -27.80 5.22
C ALA A 392 -6.23 -26.42 4.93
N ALA A 393 -4.90 -26.35 4.82
CA ALA A 393 -4.19 -25.14 4.46
C ALA A 393 -4.63 -24.59 3.09
N VAL A 394 -4.67 -25.44 2.08
CA VAL A 394 -5.17 -25.09 0.73
C VAL A 394 -6.60 -24.58 0.77
N ALA A 395 -7.50 -25.26 1.49
CA ALA A 395 -8.90 -24.84 1.59
C ALA A 395 -9.06 -23.46 2.23
N VAL A 396 -8.19 -23.11 3.19
CA VAL A 396 -8.13 -21.77 3.80
C VAL A 396 -7.64 -20.73 2.80
N LEU A 397 -6.53 -21.00 2.11
CA LEU A 397 -5.89 -20.09 1.17
C LEU A 397 -6.76 -19.85 -0.07
N GLU A 398 -7.33 -20.89 -0.69
CA GLU A 398 -8.21 -20.77 -1.87
C GLU A 398 -9.47 -19.93 -1.54
N ARG A 399 -10.06 -20.14 -0.37
CA ARG A 399 -11.20 -19.31 0.08
C ARG A 399 -10.78 -17.86 0.25
N HIS A 400 -9.60 -17.63 0.78
CA HIS A 400 -9.08 -16.26 1.00
C HIS A 400 -8.76 -15.56 -0.32
N ALA A 401 -8.27 -16.30 -1.33
CA ALA A 401 -7.97 -15.76 -2.66
C ALA A 401 -9.21 -15.20 -3.39
N VAL A 402 -10.42 -15.65 -3.04
CA VAL A 402 -11.66 -15.09 -3.60
C VAL A 402 -11.80 -13.59 -3.28
N SER A 403 -11.39 -13.17 -2.08
CA SER A 403 -11.42 -11.78 -1.64
C SER A 403 -10.15 -10.98 -2.01
N ARG A 404 -9.07 -11.68 -2.37
CA ARG A 404 -7.76 -11.10 -2.72
C ARG A 404 -7.20 -11.68 -4.04
N PRO A 405 -7.93 -11.57 -5.16
CA PRO A 405 -7.54 -12.21 -6.42
C PRO A 405 -6.26 -11.61 -7.03
N GLU A 406 -5.89 -10.37 -6.66
CA GLU A 406 -4.69 -9.68 -7.16
C GLU A 406 -3.45 -9.86 -6.24
N ASP A 407 -3.56 -10.67 -5.21
CA ASP A 407 -2.45 -10.95 -4.28
C ASP A 407 -1.57 -12.06 -4.84
N HIS A 408 -0.44 -11.68 -5.43
CA HIS A 408 0.49 -12.62 -6.08
C HIS A 408 1.21 -13.53 -5.08
N ASP A 409 1.50 -13.05 -3.86
CA ASP A 409 2.14 -13.84 -2.82
C ASP A 409 1.21 -14.95 -2.30
N LEU A 410 -0.08 -14.63 -2.21
CA LEU A 410 -1.10 -15.63 -1.86
C LEU A 410 -1.18 -16.74 -2.91
N TRP A 411 -1.18 -16.39 -4.21
CA TRP A 411 -1.19 -17.38 -5.28
C TRP A 411 0.08 -18.22 -5.32
N TYR A 412 1.24 -17.60 -5.02
CA TYR A 412 2.49 -18.36 -4.88
C TYR A 412 2.40 -19.38 -3.73
N LEU A 413 1.91 -18.96 -2.55
CA LEU A 413 1.75 -19.85 -1.39
C LEU A 413 0.73 -20.97 -1.66
N ILE A 414 -0.36 -20.69 -2.39
CA ILE A 414 -1.32 -21.73 -2.83
C ILE A 414 -0.60 -22.77 -3.69
N ALA A 415 0.21 -22.34 -4.66
CA ALA A 415 0.93 -23.25 -5.53
C ALA A 415 1.88 -24.17 -4.75
N GLU A 416 2.67 -23.60 -3.83
CA GLU A 416 3.59 -24.38 -2.99
C GLU A 416 2.82 -25.37 -2.10
N THR A 417 1.73 -24.93 -1.49
CA THR A 417 0.92 -25.79 -0.60
C THR A 417 0.19 -26.89 -1.37
N GLN A 418 -0.31 -26.61 -2.58
CA GLN A 418 -0.89 -27.63 -3.47
C GLN A 418 0.14 -28.68 -3.87
N GLY A 419 1.40 -28.28 -4.08
CA GLY A 419 2.51 -29.22 -4.32
C GLY A 419 2.72 -30.20 -3.16
N GLN A 420 2.67 -29.70 -1.93
CA GLN A 420 2.76 -30.53 -0.73
C GLN A 420 1.51 -31.40 -0.54
N ALA A 421 0.34 -30.91 -0.96
CA ALA A 421 -0.91 -31.69 -0.95
C ALA A 421 -1.01 -32.72 -2.05
N GLY A 422 -0.08 -32.74 -3.03
CA GLY A 422 -0.02 -33.73 -4.12
C GLY A 422 -0.94 -33.42 -5.31
N ASP A 423 -1.59 -32.25 -5.37
CA ASP A 423 -2.47 -31.88 -6.49
C ASP A 423 -1.72 -31.08 -7.56
N ILE A 424 -1.07 -31.80 -8.47
CA ILE A 424 -0.22 -31.22 -9.51
C ILE A 424 -1.01 -30.32 -10.48
N SER A 425 -2.26 -30.67 -10.80
CA SER A 425 -3.10 -29.82 -11.66
C SER A 425 -3.33 -28.46 -11.04
N LYS A 426 -3.68 -28.42 -9.77
CA LYS A 426 -3.89 -27.16 -9.03
C LYS A 426 -2.60 -26.36 -8.81
N VAL A 427 -1.44 -27.02 -8.66
CA VAL A 427 -0.15 -26.31 -8.67
C VAL A 427 -0.01 -25.48 -9.93
N HIS A 428 -0.25 -26.08 -11.09
CA HIS A 428 -0.14 -25.39 -12.37
C HIS A 428 -1.17 -24.25 -12.50
N GLN A 429 -2.40 -24.45 -12.01
CA GLN A 429 -3.44 -23.41 -12.00
C GLN A 429 -3.01 -22.21 -11.14
N ALA A 430 -2.56 -22.45 -9.91
CA ALA A 430 -2.13 -21.38 -9.00
C ALA A 430 -0.87 -20.65 -9.50
N ARG A 431 0.10 -21.39 -10.06
CA ARG A 431 1.29 -20.77 -10.71
C ARG A 431 0.90 -19.90 -11.89
N ALA A 432 -0.10 -20.30 -12.66
CA ALA A 432 -0.57 -19.47 -13.77
C ALA A 432 -1.13 -18.14 -13.29
N GLU A 433 -1.95 -18.12 -12.22
CA GLU A 433 -2.45 -16.87 -11.63
C GLU A 433 -1.30 -15.99 -11.10
N TYR A 434 -0.33 -16.60 -10.41
CA TYR A 434 0.88 -15.89 -10.01
C TYR A 434 1.59 -15.23 -11.19
N PHE A 435 1.86 -15.99 -12.27
CA PHE A 435 2.55 -15.49 -13.45
C PHE A 435 1.77 -14.38 -14.18
N ILE A 436 0.42 -14.46 -14.19
CA ILE A 436 -0.43 -13.38 -14.71
C ILE A 436 -0.21 -12.09 -13.92
N LEU A 437 -0.15 -12.18 -12.59
CA LEU A 437 -0.03 -11.04 -11.70
C LEU A 437 1.37 -10.39 -11.72
N VAL A 438 2.40 -11.15 -12.09
CA VAL A 438 3.76 -10.64 -12.30
C VAL A 438 4.06 -10.35 -13.78
N GLY A 439 3.08 -10.52 -14.68
CA GLY A 439 3.19 -10.16 -16.10
C GLY A 439 4.04 -11.11 -16.93
N ASP A 440 4.32 -12.33 -16.47
CA ASP A 440 4.95 -13.37 -17.26
C ASP A 440 3.89 -14.26 -17.97
N PHE A 441 3.26 -13.66 -18.98
CA PHE A 441 2.17 -14.33 -19.70
C PHE A 441 2.60 -15.59 -20.45
N ARG A 442 3.87 -15.68 -20.84
CA ARG A 442 4.40 -16.89 -21.45
C ARG A 442 4.38 -18.05 -20.48
N SER A 443 4.98 -17.86 -19.30
CA SER A 443 4.98 -18.87 -18.24
C SER A 443 3.56 -19.18 -17.76
N ALA A 444 2.69 -18.17 -17.63
CA ALA A 444 1.28 -18.38 -17.28
C ALA A 444 0.58 -19.34 -18.25
N ARG A 445 0.72 -19.11 -19.56
CA ARG A 445 0.14 -19.96 -20.61
C ARG A 445 0.73 -21.38 -20.57
N GLU A 446 2.02 -21.53 -20.37
CA GLU A 446 2.68 -22.83 -20.23
C GLU A 446 2.08 -23.60 -19.04
N GLN A 447 1.91 -22.96 -17.89
CA GLN A 447 1.30 -23.58 -16.70
C GLN A 447 -0.15 -24.01 -16.97
N LEU A 448 -0.98 -23.16 -17.58
CA LEU A 448 -2.36 -23.51 -17.94
C LEU A 448 -2.41 -24.71 -18.90
N ASN A 449 -1.50 -24.80 -19.86
CA ASN A 449 -1.40 -25.92 -20.79
C ASN A 449 -0.95 -27.21 -20.08
N TYR A 450 -0.11 -27.14 -19.02
CA TYR A 450 0.20 -28.29 -18.18
C TYR A 450 -1.05 -28.79 -17.43
N ALA A 451 -1.79 -27.88 -16.78
CA ALA A 451 -3.04 -28.22 -16.12
C ALA A 451 -4.05 -28.85 -17.11
N LEU A 452 -4.23 -28.26 -18.30
CA LEU A 452 -5.10 -28.81 -19.35
C LEU A 452 -4.73 -30.21 -19.77
N ARG A 453 -3.44 -30.53 -19.92
CA ARG A 453 -2.99 -31.92 -20.28
C ARG A 453 -3.35 -32.93 -19.21
N ILE A 454 -3.24 -32.54 -17.95
CA ILE A 454 -3.61 -33.41 -16.82
C ILE A 454 -5.12 -33.64 -16.83
N GLU A 455 -5.91 -32.57 -16.90
CA GLU A 455 -7.37 -32.63 -16.77
C GLU A 455 -8.09 -33.24 -17.99
N ASN A 456 -7.52 -33.11 -19.20
CA ASN A 456 -8.06 -33.77 -20.38
C ASN A 456 -7.99 -35.33 -20.30
N GLY A 457 -7.15 -35.86 -19.41
CA GLY A 457 -7.08 -37.32 -19.15
C GLY A 457 -8.09 -37.83 -18.10
N VAL A 458 -8.84 -36.92 -17.46
CA VAL A 458 -9.80 -37.23 -16.39
C VAL A 458 -11.21 -37.28 -16.96
N GLU A 459 -11.91 -38.42 -16.80
CA GLU A 459 -13.31 -38.52 -17.22
C GLU A 459 -14.22 -37.55 -16.48
N ASN A 460 -15.16 -36.93 -17.20
CA ASN A 460 -16.19 -35.99 -16.68
C ASN A 460 -15.70 -34.65 -16.15
N ASN A 461 -14.49 -34.19 -16.48
CA ASN A 461 -13.97 -32.89 -16.03
C ASN A 461 -14.19 -31.73 -17.04
N VAL A 462 -15.22 -31.86 -17.88
CA VAL A 462 -15.53 -30.87 -18.94
C VAL A 462 -15.66 -29.43 -18.43
N PRO A 463 -16.29 -29.12 -17.27
CA PRO A 463 -16.39 -27.76 -16.78
C PRO A 463 -15.04 -27.12 -16.44
N LEU A 464 -14.13 -27.87 -15.83
CA LEU A 464 -12.79 -27.37 -15.49
C LEU A 464 -11.95 -27.17 -16.75
N VAL A 465 -11.95 -28.14 -17.67
CA VAL A 465 -11.26 -28.05 -18.97
C VAL A 465 -11.73 -26.81 -19.74
N SER A 466 -13.05 -26.54 -19.77
CA SER A 466 -13.60 -25.35 -20.44
C SER A 466 -13.10 -24.06 -19.78
N ARG A 467 -13.10 -23.98 -18.46
CA ARG A 467 -12.55 -22.81 -17.72
C ARG A 467 -11.07 -22.61 -18.01
N LEU A 468 -10.27 -23.67 -18.01
CA LEU A 468 -8.84 -23.57 -18.29
C LEU A 468 -8.58 -23.10 -19.72
N ARG A 469 -9.34 -23.59 -20.71
CA ARG A 469 -9.24 -23.09 -22.10
C ARG A 469 -9.60 -21.60 -22.21
N GLN A 470 -10.66 -21.18 -21.54
CA GLN A 470 -10.99 -19.76 -21.48
C GLN A 470 -9.85 -18.95 -20.85
N ARG A 471 -9.27 -19.44 -19.75
CA ARG A 471 -8.16 -18.75 -19.09
C ARG A 471 -6.91 -18.64 -19.98
N VAL A 472 -6.62 -19.68 -20.80
CA VAL A 472 -5.56 -19.61 -21.83
C VAL A 472 -5.84 -18.48 -22.81
N SER A 473 -7.06 -18.42 -23.35
CA SER A 473 -7.46 -17.35 -24.30
C SER A 473 -7.36 -15.94 -23.66
N ASP A 474 -7.72 -15.81 -22.39
CA ASP A 474 -7.58 -14.54 -21.65
C ASP A 474 -6.11 -14.11 -21.56
N VAL A 475 -5.21 -15.06 -21.25
CA VAL A 475 -3.77 -14.80 -21.16
C VAL A 475 -3.17 -14.46 -22.53
N GLU A 476 -3.59 -15.12 -23.60
CA GLU A 476 -3.17 -14.79 -24.98
C GLU A 476 -3.60 -13.38 -25.36
N SER A 477 -4.80 -12.99 -24.99
CA SER A 477 -5.29 -11.63 -25.21
C SER A 477 -4.50 -10.58 -24.41
N LEU A 478 -4.06 -10.91 -23.18
CA LEU A 478 -3.19 -10.06 -22.38
C LEU A 478 -1.80 -9.92 -23.02
N GLN A 479 -1.24 -11.03 -23.50
CA GLN A 479 0.07 -11.06 -24.17
C GLN A 479 0.07 -10.26 -25.48
N GLN A 480 -0.98 -10.38 -26.31
CA GLN A 480 -1.12 -9.62 -27.55
C GLN A 480 -1.16 -8.12 -27.27
N ARG A 481 -1.96 -7.68 -26.31
CA ARG A 481 -2.03 -6.26 -25.92
C ARG A 481 -0.70 -5.72 -25.43
N GLN A 482 0.08 -6.53 -24.71
CA GLN A 482 1.41 -6.14 -24.27
C GLN A 482 2.37 -5.93 -25.45
N THR A 483 2.27 -6.74 -26.51
CA THR A 483 3.10 -6.62 -27.71
C THR A 483 2.65 -5.50 -28.65
N GLU A 484 1.36 -5.18 -28.72
CA GLU A 484 0.82 -4.08 -29.54
C GLU A 484 1.07 -2.70 -28.89
N GLY A 485 1.20 -2.63 -27.57
CA GLY A 485 1.55 -1.42 -26.83
C GLY A 485 3.05 -1.15 -26.72
N SER A 486 3.88 -2.02 -27.29
CA SER A 486 5.35 -1.94 -27.34
C SER A 486 5.82 -1.39 -28.68
#